data_1b3a3bf1b798cf90960a9a5eca55bf30
#
_entry.id   1b3a3bf1b798cf90960a9a5eca55bf30
#
_cell.length_a   1.000
_cell.length_b   1.000
_cell.length_c   1.000
_cell.angle_alpha   90.00
_cell.angle_beta   90.00
_cell.angle_gamma   90.00
#
_symmetry.space_group_name_H-M   'P 1'
#
loop_
_entity.id
_entity.type
_entity.pdbx_description
1 polymer ?
#
loop_
_entity_poly.entity_id
_entity_poly.type
_entity_poly.pdbx_seq_one_letter_code
_entity_poly.pdbx_strand_id
1 'polypeptide(L)'
;MTTIVKWAAIQKHFSQGLIIGNGASIGISDRFNYPSLYQAAQDGNFLTSATRAVFTSFDSTDFELVLRRLWQATLVNQALQIGNNRVDEAYAEVRKSLISTVHAIHPAYDEVKKHFSAMGSFLKGFQTVTSANYDLMLYWAAMWNNDDGFGRWFKDGFITADGKATFRDDWQVLRQPYRADGATLYFYPHGNLCLGTEAEGSEIKIAAGGENLLQTITDQWEQGAVTPLFVSEGTTGKKLTAIRRSNYLSRVHFEVLDSLGDAVAFYGLGFWAHDEHLIQRATKRAKSVAVSVYRGEQKMIDRASSMLEKAGVEKVTFFDAESPGAWIYA
;
A
#
# COMPACT_ATOMS: atom_id res chain seq x y z
N MET A 1 21.83 -5.25 -25.13
CA MET A 1 21.71 -4.85 -23.69
C MET A 1 20.70 -3.71 -23.59
N THR A 2 19.78 -3.80 -22.67
CA THR A 2 18.81 -2.72 -22.42
C THR A 2 19.52 -1.52 -21.81
N THR A 3 19.32 -0.33 -22.38
CA THR A 3 19.93 0.90 -21.82
C THR A 3 19.17 1.31 -20.55
N ILE A 4 19.90 1.46 -19.44
CA ILE A 4 19.37 1.97 -18.18
C ILE A 4 19.84 3.42 -18.04
N VAL A 5 18.88 4.34 -17.94
CA VAL A 5 19.17 5.79 -17.86
C VAL A 5 19.13 6.27 -16.40
N LYS A 6 19.59 7.49 -16.13
CA LYS A 6 19.43 8.14 -14.82
C LYS A 6 18.06 8.79 -14.70
N TRP A 7 17.47 8.81 -13.50
CA TRP A 7 16.17 9.42 -13.25
C TRP A 7 16.10 10.88 -13.70
N ALA A 8 17.14 11.66 -13.41
CA ALA A 8 17.22 13.08 -13.81
C ALA A 8 17.02 13.33 -15.31
N ALA A 9 17.35 12.36 -16.17
CA ALA A 9 17.20 12.51 -17.62
C ALA A 9 15.74 12.35 -18.09
N ILE A 10 14.88 11.72 -17.28
CA ILE A 10 13.50 11.37 -17.67
C ILE A 10 12.42 11.97 -16.77
N GLN A 11 12.75 12.48 -15.59
CA GLN A 11 11.80 12.90 -14.55
C GLN A 11 10.76 13.91 -15.05
N LYS A 12 11.12 14.82 -15.93
CA LYS A 12 10.19 15.82 -16.49
C LYS A 12 9.10 15.21 -17.36
N HIS A 13 9.40 14.11 -18.04
CA HIS A 13 8.43 13.40 -18.88
C HIS A 13 7.48 12.53 -18.02
N PHE A 14 8.00 11.90 -16.95
CA PHE A 14 7.24 11.02 -16.08
C PHE A 14 6.80 11.72 -14.79
N SER A 15 6.01 12.80 -14.92
CA SER A 15 5.52 13.60 -13.78
C SER A 15 4.03 13.38 -13.44
N GLN A 16 3.32 12.56 -14.19
CA GLN A 16 1.87 12.38 -14.03
C GLN A 16 1.56 11.34 -12.97
N GLY A 17 1.93 10.08 -13.19
CA GLY A 17 1.62 8.96 -12.32
C GLY A 17 2.85 8.22 -11.82
N LEU A 18 2.86 7.84 -10.54
CA LEU A 18 3.86 6.97 -9.92
C LEU A 18 3.19 5.80 -9.23
N ILE A 19 3.73 4.60 -9.45
CA ILE A 19 3.39 3.41 -8.68
C ILE A 19 4.62 2.95 -7.91
N ILE A 20 4.45 2.79 -6.60
CA ILE A 20 5.49 2.34 -5.67
C ILE A 20 5.20 0.89 -5.28
N GLY A 21 6.19 0.02 -5.42
CA GLY A 21 6.17 -1.36 -4.94
C GLY A 21 7.14 -1.62 -3.80
N ASN A 22 7.18 -2.84 -3.28
CA ASN A 22 7.91 -3.20 -2.06
C ASN A 22 9.42 -2.96 -2.13
N GLY A 23 10.04 -3.00 -3.31
CA GLY A 23 11.46 -2.65 -3.47
C GLY A 23 11.81 -1.24 -2.99
N ALA A 24 10.85 -0.30 -2.99
CA ALA A 24 11.04 1.03 -2.43
C ALA A 24 11.19 0.97 -0.89
N SER A 25 10.38 0.18 -0.22
CA SER A 25 10.43 0.00 1.24
C SER A 25 11.66 -0.81 1.66
N ILE A 26 12.04 -1.84 0.89
CA ILE A 26 13.29 -2.60 1.10
C ILE A 26 14.51 -1.67 1.03
N GLY A 27 14.53 -0.70 0.11
CA GLY A 27 15.58 0.30 0.02
C GLY A 27 15.72 1.19 1.28
N ILE A 28 14.67 1.32 2.09
CA ILE A 28 14.66 2.05 3.36
C ILE A 28 15.11 1.14 4.52
N SER A 29 14.59 -0.10 4.56
CA SER A 29 14.88 -1.06 5.62
C SER A 29 14.76 -2.50 5.11
N ASP A 30 15.80 -3.31 5.36
CA ASP A 30 15.81 -4.73 5.03
C ASP A 30 14.72 -5.53 5.76
N ARG A 31 14.11 -4.98 6.82
CA ARG A 31 12.96 -5.60 7.50
C ARG A 31 11.76 -5.80 6.57
N PHE A 32 11.64 -5.04 5.48
CA PHE A 32 10.60 -5.22 4.46
C PHE A 32 10.90 -6.31 3.43
N ASN A 33 12.05 -6.98 3.53
CA ASN A 33 12.44 -8.06 2.63
C ASN A 33 11.89 -9.41 3.11
N TYR A 34 10.59 -9.60 3.01
CA TYR A 34 9.88 -10.86 3.32
C TYR A 34 8.91 -11.21 2.18
N PRO A 35 8.66 -12.51 1.94
CA PRO A 35 7.79 -12.95 0.84
C PRO A 35 6.33 -12.57 1.03
N SER A 36 5.84 -12.65 2.29
CA SER A 36 4.46 -12.34 2.66
C SER A 36 4.33 -12.11 4.17
N LEU A 37 3.25 -11.42 4.61
CA LEU A 37 2.95 -11.26 6.05
C LEU A 37 2.76 -12.62 6.74
N TYR A 38 2.11 -13.56 6.08
CA TYR A 38 1.91 -14.90 6.62
C TYR A 38 3.24 -15.64 6.82
N GLN A 39 4.17 -15.54 5.84
CA GLN A 39 5.50 -16.13 5.97
C GLN A 39 6.29 -15.45 7.09
N ALA A 40 6.25 -14.11 7.18
CA ALA A 40 6.88 -13.39 8.28
C ALA A 40 6.32 -13.80 9.65
N ALA A 41 5.01 -14.04 9.74
CA ALA A 41 4.38 -14.54 10.95
C ALA A 41 4.83 -15.97 11.31
N GLN A 42 5.04 -16.83 10.31
CA GLN A 42 5.58 -18.18 10.51
C GLN A 42 7.04 -18.14 11.00
N ASP A 43 7.88 -17.36 10.34
CA ASP A 43 9.30 -17.23 10.66
C ASP A 43 9.52 -16.61 12.05
N GLY A 44 8.65 -15.67 12.46
CA GLY A 44 8.62 -15.07 13.79
C GLY A 44 7.98 -15.98 14.87
N ASN A 45 7.46 -17.17 14.51
CA ASN A 45 6.71 -18.05 15.41
C ASN A 45 5.47 -17.38 16.06
N PHE A 46 4.84 -16.43 15.37
CA PHE A 46 3.64 -15.74 15.86
C PHE A 46 2.34 -16.52 15.59
N LEU A 47 2.37 -17.56 14.74
CA LEU A 47 1.22 -18.41 14.44
C LEU A 47 1.17 -19.65 15.34
N THR A 48 0.12 -19.78 16.13
CA THR A 48 -0.17 -21.02 16.85
C THR A 48 -0.64 -22.13 15.90
N SER A 49 -0.71 -23.39 16.37
CA SER A 49 -1.29 -24.48 15.59
C SER A 49 -2.76 -24.24 15.27
N ALA A 50 -3.51 -23.67 16.21
CA ALA A 50 -4.92 -23.32 16.03
C ALA A 50 -5.07 -22.23 14.96
N THR A 51 -4.26 -21.17 15.02
CA THR A 51 -4.26 -20.09 14.02
C THR A 51 -3.96 -20.64 12.62
N ARG A 52 -2.93 -21.49 12.47
CA ARG A 52 -2.59 -22.12 11.18
C ARG A 52 -3.74 -22.97 10.64
N ALA A 53 -4.44 -23.72 11.51
CA ALA A 53 -5.60 -24.51 11.10
C ALA A 53 -6.72 -23.64 10.53
N VAL A 54 -6.95 -22.45 11.09
CA VAL A 54 -7.94 -21.47 10.55
C VAL A 54 -7.54 -21.01 9.16
N PHE A 55 -6.29 -20.58 8.95
CA PHE A 55 -5.79 -20.19 7.61
C PHE A 55 -5.93 -21.33 6.60
N THR A 56 -5.56 -22.56 6.98
CA THR A 56 -5.69 -23.75 6.14
C THR A 56 -7.14 -24.03 5.77
N SER A 57 -8.08 -23.91 6.73
CA SER A 57 -9.52 -24.18 6.49
C SER A 57 -10.14 -23.19 5.48
N PHE A 58 -9.57 -22.00 5.38
CA PHE A 58 -10.02 -20.98 4.43
C PHE A 58 -9.24 -20.99 3.10
N ASP A 59 -8.27 -21.89 2.93
CA ASP A 59 -7.35 -21.91 1.78
C ASP A 59 -6.81 -20.51 1.49
N SER A 60 -6.26 -19.86 2.51
CA SER A 60 -5.81 -18.46 2.41
C SER A 60 -4.65 -18.19 3.34
N THR A 61 -3.77 -17.27 2.93
CA THR A 61 -2.70 -16.69 3.74
C THR A 61 -2.96 -15.21 4.04
N ASP A 62 -4.12 -14.70 3.63
CA ASP A 62 -4.52 -13.31 3.78
C ASP A 62 -5.17 -13.05 5.15
N PHE A 63 -4.47 -12.31 6.00
CA PHE A 63 -4.90 -11.95 7.35
C PHE A 63 -6.23 -11.18 7.35
N GLU A 64 -6.41 -10.21 6.43
CA GLU A 64 -7.63 -9.43 6.34
C GLU A 64 -8.84 -10.32 6.06
N LEU A 65 -8.71 -11.19 5.06
CA LEU A 65 -9.79 -12.13 4.69
C LEU A 65 -10.15 -13.05 5.87
N VAL A 66 -9.15 -13.58 6.57
CA VAL A 66 -9.36 -14.49 7.70
C VAL A 66 -10.01 -13.76 8.88
N LEU A 67 -9.51 -12.58 9.25
CA LEU A 67 -10.09 -11.75 10.31
C LEU A 67 -11.54 -11.38 10.00
N ARG A 68 -11.83 -10.94 8.79
CA ARG A 68 -13.20 -10.60 8.38
C ARG A 68 -14.15 -11.78 8.46
N ARG A 69 -13.74 -12.99 8.04
CA ARG A 69 -14.56 -14.19 8.12
C ARG A 69 -14.85 -14.60 9.57
N LEU A 70 -13.84 -14.54 10.43
CA LEU A 70 -14.01 -14.84 11.85
C LEU A 70 -14.95 -13.83 12.51
N TRP A 71 -14.77 -12.54 12.24
CA TRP A 71 -15.66 -11.49 12.73
C TRP A 71 -17.12 -11.69 12.28
N GLN A 72 -17.35 -12.01 11.01
CA GLN A 72 -18.68 -12.32 10.49
C GLN A 72 -19.29 -13.56 11.19
N ALA A 73 -18.47 -14.59 11.44
CA ALA A 73 -18.91 -15.77 12.18
C ALA A 73 -19.29 -15.44 13.64
N THR A 74 -18.55 -14.54 14.31
CA THR A 74 -18.92 -14.02 15.64
C THR A 74 -20.30 -13.37 15.61
N LEU A 75 -20.59 -12.50 14.64
CA LEU A 75 -21.91 -11.85 14.52
C LEU A 75 -23.03 -12.86 14.30
N VAL A 76 -22.80 -13.90 13.50
CA VAL A 76 -23.78 -14.98 13.28
C VAL A 76 -24.02 -15.76 14.57
N ASN A 77 -22.95 -16.12 15.29
CA ASN A 77 -23.05 -16.82 16.56
C ASN A 77 -23.86 -16.02 17.61
N GLN A 78 -23.58 -14.71 17.69
CA GLN A 78 -24.33 -13.81 18.57
C GLN A 78 -25.82 -13.75 18.20
N ALA A 79 -26.14 -13.54 16.91
CA ALA A 79 -27.52 -13.47 16.42
C ALA A 79 -28.31 -14.78 16.66
N LEU A 80 -27.63 -15.93 16.56
CA LEU A 80 -28.23 -17.26 16.78
C LEU A 80 -28.12 -17.74 18.23
N GLN A 81 -27.56 -16.94 19.13
CA GLN A 81 -27.32 -17.28 20.54
C GLN A 81 -26.52 -18.59 20.74
N ILE A 82 -25.53 -18.81 19.84
CA ILE A 82 -24.62 -19.95 19.93
C ILE A 82 -23.56 -19.61 20.98
N GLY A 83 -23.68 -20.20 22.15
CA GLY A 83 -22.77 -20.00 23.30
C GLY A 83 -21.43 -20.72 23.14
N ASN A 84 -20.62 -20.33 22.16
CA ASN A 84 -19.30 -20.92 21.91
C ASN A 84 -18.29 -19.80 21.60
N ASN A 85 -17.31 -19.63 22.48
CA ASN A 85 -16.28 -18.58 22.37
C ASN A 85 -15.14 -18.92 21.40
N ARG A 86 -15.11 -20.11 20.80
CA ARG A 86 -13.97 -20.55 19.95
C ARG A 86 -13.71 -19.65 18.76
N VAL A 87 -14.76 -19.06 18.18
CA VAL A 87 -14.61 -18.14 17.04
C VAL A 87 -14.00 -16.83 17.51
N ASP A 88 -14.44 -16.31 18.66
CA ASP A 88 -13.91 -15.07 19.24
C ASP A 88 -12.45 -15.23 19.68
N GLU A 89 -12.12 -16.39 20.28
CA GLU A 89 -10.73 -16.76 20.63
C GLU A 89 -9.85 -16.84 19.37
N ALA A 90 -10.33 -17.51 18.31
CA ALA A 90 -9.61 -17.60 17.05
C ALA A 90 -9.41 -16.23 16.40
N TYR A 91 -10.42 -15.35 16.43
CA TYR A 91 -10.31 -13.96 15.96
C TYR A 91 -9.23 -13.20 16.74
N ALA A 92 -9.24 -13.29 18.07
CA ALA A 92 -8.26 -12.64 18.93
C ALA A 92 -6.83 -13.16 18.67
N GLU A 93 -6.65 -14.46 18.50
CA GLU A 93 -5.34 -15.06 18.20
C GLU A 93 -4.80 -14.66 16.82
N VAL A 94 -5.62 -14.69 15.76
CA VAL A 94 -5.22 -14.26 14.42
C VAL A 94 -4.83 -12.79 14.43
N ARG A 95 -5.62 -11.94 15.10
CA ARG A 95 -5.34 -10.52 15.26
C ARG A 95 -4.03 -10.27 16.01
N LYS A 96 -3.79 -10.97 17.12
CA LYS A 96 -2.55 -10.90 17.87
C LYS A 96 -1.34 -11.32 17.03
N SER A 97 -1.49 -12.36 16.22
CA SER A 97 -0.45 -12.80 15.28
C SER A 97 -0.11 -11.73 14.27
N LEU A 98 -1.12 -11.05 13.70
CA LEU A 98 -0.91 -9.94 12.78
C LEU A 98 -0.18 -8.77 13.44
N ILE A 99 -0.64 -8.34 14.62
CA ILE A 99 -0.02 -7.24 15.38
C ILE A 99 1.45 -7.55 15.67
N SER A 100 1.75 -8.75 16.19
CA SER A 100 3.11 -9.17 16.47
C SER A 100 3.99 -9.19 15.22
N THR A 101 3.45 -9.62 14.09
CA THR A 101 4.14 -9.64 12.80
C THR A 101 4.47 -8.22 12.34
N VAL A 102 3.48 -7.33 12.36
CA VAL A 102 3.67 -5.92 11.95
C VAL A 102 4.73 -5.24 12.80
N HIS A 103 4.70 -5.41 14.12
CA HIS A 103 5.75 -4.86 15.00
C HIS A 103 7.15 -5.43 14.72
N ALA A 104 7.24 -6.69 14.31
CA ALA A 104 8.54 -7.32 14.03
C ALA A 104 9.17 -6.81 12.72
N ILE A 105 8.34 -6.57 11.68
CA ILE A 105 8.82 -6.22 10.34
C ILE A 105 8.82 -4.73 10.06
N HIS A 106 7.97 -3.94 10.74
CA HIS A 106 7.87 -2.51 10.48
C HIS A 106 8.91 -1.74 11.32
N PRO A 107 9.79 -0.93 10.69
CA PRO A 107 10.74 -0.09 11.45
C PRO A 107 10.01 1.00 12.23
N ALA A 108 10.62 1.49 13.30
CA ALA A 108 10.12 2.65 14.02
C ALA A 108 10.25 3.94 13.18
N TYR A 109 9.39 4.92 13.45
CA TYR A 109 9.38 6.21 12.76
C TYR A 109 10.76 6.88 12.75
N ASP A 110 11.43 6.95 13.89
CA ASP A 110 12.72 7.62 14.03
C ASP A 110 13.86 6.91 13.29
N GLU A 111 13.78 5.58 13.09
CA GLU A 111 14.77 4.83 12.33
C GLU A 111 14.78 5.25 10.84
N VAL A 112 13.63 5.66 10.31
CA VAL A 112 13.42 5.93 8.88
C VAL A 112 13.24 7.41 8.54
N LYS A 113 12.98 8.27 9.52
CA LYS A 113 12.73 9.70 9.37
C LYS A 113 13.80 10.44 8.56
N LYS A 114 15.06 10.01 8.66
CA LYS A 114 16.18 10.56 7.87
C LYS A 114 15.97 10.53 6.36
N HIS A 115 15.07 9.67 5.85
CA HIS A 115 14.78 9.52 4.42
C HIS A 115 13.61 10.38 3.95
N PHE A 116 12.79 10.94 4.84
CA PHE A 116 11.52 11.58 4.48
C PHE A 116 11.69 12.83 3.61
N SER A 117 12.75 13.62 3.80
CA SER A 117 13.02 14.79 2.98
C SER A 117 13.29 14.39 1.51
N ALA A 118 14.16 13.40 1.28
CA ALA A 118 14.46 12.90 -0.05
C ALA A 118 13.22 12.28 -0.71
N MET A 119 12.49 11.44 0.04
CA MET A 119 11.22 10.85 -0.42
C MET A 119 10.22 11.93 -0.83
N GLY A 120 10.01 12.94 0.00
CA GLY A 120 9.10 14.04 -0.28
C GLY A 120 9.48 14.82 -1.55
N SER A 121 10.77 15.09 -1.75
CA SER A 121 11.29 15.75 -2.94
C SER A 121 11.02 14.92 -4.20
N PHE A 122 11.22 13.61 -4.16
CA PHE A 122 10.90 12.71 -5.26
C PHE A 122 9.39 12.65 -5.53
N LEU A 123 8.57 12.44 -4.50
CA LEU A 123 7.12 12.32 -4.58
C LEU A 123 6.45 13.61 -5.10
N LYS A 124 6.98 14.78 -4.73
CA LYS A 124 6.52 16.10 -5.16
C LYS A 124 6.58 16.26 -6.68
N GLY A 125 7.43 15.51 -7.36
CA GLY A 125 7.55 15.49 -8.81
C GLY A 125 6.36 14.88 -9.56
N PHE A 126 5.37 14.30 -8.86
CA PHE A 126 4.26 13.60 -9.48
C PHE A 126 2.90 14.22 -9.11
N GLN A 127 1.95 14.16 -10.05
CA GLN A 127 0.57 14.58 -9.80
C GLN A 127 -0.20 13.56 -8.96
N THR A 128 0.03 12.27 -9.20
CA THR A 128 -0.61 11.17 -8.48
C THR A 128 0.42 10.09 -8.16
N VAL A 129 0.45 9.69 -6.90
CA VAL A 129 1.27 8.59 -6.40
C VAL A 129 0.37 7.48 -5.88
N THR A 130 0.64 6.23 -6.24
CA THR A 130 -0.02 5.08 -5.65
C THR A 130 1.01 4.12 -5.07
N SER A 131 0.81 3.66 -3.84
CA SER A 131 1.66 2.63 -3.22
C SER A 131 0.91 1.31 -3.13
N ALA A 132 1.49 0.27 -3.75
CA ALA A 132 1.02 -1.11 -3.59
C ALA A 132 1.45 -1.72 -2.24
N ASN A 133 2.29 -1.00 -1.48
CA ASN A 133 2.76 -1.41 -0.17
C ASN A 133 1.74 -1.04 0.90
N TYR A 134 1.56 -1.90 1.88
CA TYR A 134 0.69 -1.61 3.03
C TYR A 134 1.42 -0.98 4.22
N ASP A 135 2.76 -0.76 4.11
CA ASP A 135 3.56 -0.06 5.13
C ASP A 135 3.24 1.43 5.24
N LEU A 136 3.81 2.09 6.25
CA LEU A 136 3.56 3.50 6.54
C LEU A 136 4.55 4.47 5.87
N MET A 137 5.50 3.99 5.04
CA MET A 137 6.58 4.82 4.50
C MET A 137 6.07 6.01 3.70
N LEU A 138 5.14 5.77 2.76
CA LEU A 138 4.55 6.85 1.97
C LEU A 138 3.76 7.84 2.83
N TYR A 139 2.95 7.33 3.78
CA TYR A 139 2.16 8.16 4.68
C TYR A 139 3.05 9.05 5.55
N TRP A 140 4.03 8.48 6.21
CA TRP A 140 4.95 9.22 7.07
C TRP A 140 5.74 10.29 6.30
N ALA A 141 6.26 9.94 5.12
CA ALA A 141 6.97 10.90 4.29
C ALA A 141 6.06 12.06 3.84
N ALA A 142 4.82 11.77 3.42
CA ALA A 142 3.86 12.79 3.01
C ALA A 142 3.49 13.73 4.17
N MET A 143 3.19 13.19 5.34
CA MET A 143 2.84 13.99 6.53
C MET A 143 4.00 14.83 7.00
N TRP A 144 5.20 14.23 7.14
CA TRP A 144 6.39 14.95 7.58
C TRP A 144 6.72 16.14 6.66
N ASN A 145 6.69 15.94 5.35
CA ASN A 145 6.97 17.02 4.39
C ASN A 145 5.87 18.10 4.35
N ASN A 146 4.62 17.72 4.61
CA ASN A 146 3.55 18.72 4.76
C ASN A 146 3.79 19.63 5.96
N ASP A 147 4.30 19.10 7.07
CA ASP A 147 4.60 19.85 8.28
C ASP A 147 5.93 20.62 8.17
N ASP A 148 6.93 20.07 7.45
CA ASP A 148 8.30 20.63 7.30
C ASP A 148 8.45 21.57 6.09
N GLY A 149 7.39 22.27 5.67
CA GLY A 149 7.52 23.39 4.74
C GLY A 149 6.86 23.23 3.36
N PHE A 150 6.32 22.05 3.01
CA PHE A 150 5.54 21.88 1.78
C PHE A 150 4.08 22.35 1.94
N GLY A 151 3.69 22.74 3.15
CA GLY A 151 2.31 23.06 3.48
C GLY A 151 1.41 21.84 3.28
N ARG A 152 0.25 22.03 2.65
CA ARG A 152 -0.67 20.92 2.34
C ARG A 152 -0.50 20.41 0.92
N TRP A 153 0.74 20.10 0.54
CA TRP A 153 1.06 19.60 -0.80
C TRP A 153 0.54 18.20 -1.04
N PHE A 154 0.81 17.26 -0.08
CA PHE A 154 0.38 15.86 -0.19
C PHE A 154 -1.02 15.67 0.39
N LYS A 155 -1.91 14.99 -0.36
CA LYS A 155 -3.30 14.74 0.03
C LYS A 155 -3.72 13.32 -0.34
N ASP A 156 -4.39 12.63 0.57
CA ASP A 156 -4.75 11.23 0.44
C ASP A 156 -6.24 10.96 0.17
N GLY A 157 -7.02 12.01 -0.03
CA GLY A 157 -8.45 11.88 -0.28
C GLY A 157 -9.32 11.69 0.96
N PHE A 158 -8.73 11.64 2.16
CA PHE A 158 -9.50 11.53 3.39
C PHE A 158 -9.80 12.91 4.00
N ILE A 159 -11.04 13.07 4.50
CA ILE A 159 -11.48 14.26 5.24
C ILE A 159 -11.89 13.84 6.63
N THR A 160 -11.45 14.60 7.62
CA THR A 160 -11.87 14.40 9.01
C THR A 160 -13.13 15.21 9.29
N ALA A 161 -14.20 14.51 9.64
CA ALA A 161 -15.44 15.09 10.13
C ALA A 161 -15.87 14.27 11.35
N ASP A 162 -16.35 14.94 12.40
CA ASP A 162 -16.81 14.32 13.65
C ASP A 162 -15.84 13.29 14.26
N GLY A 163 -14.53 13.59 14.16
CA GLY A 163 -13.46 12.73 14.69
C GLY A 163 -13.09 11.53 13.82
N LYS A 164 -13.77 11.31 12.70
CA LYS A 164 -13.49 10.21 11.75
C LYS A 164 -12.94 10.75 10.45
N ALA A 165 -11.89 10.12 9.94
CA ALA A 165 -11.31 10.42 8.62
C ALA A 165 -11.87 9.43 7.60
N THR A 166 -12.77 9.89 6.73
CA THR A 166 -13.44 9.10 5.69
C THR A 166 -13.02 9.53 4.30
N PHE A 167 -12.99 8.59 3.36
CA PHE A 167 -12.63 8.87 1.97
C PHE A 167 -13.76 9.63 1.27
N ARG A 168 -13.37 10.69 0.53
CA ARG A 168 -14.33 11.51 -0.20
C ARG A 168 -14.54 11.02 -1.63
N ASP A 169 -15.78 11.04 -2.08
CA ASP A 169 -16.15 10.57 -3.42
C ASP A 169 -15.63 11.49 -4.55
N ASP A 170 -15.52 12.79 -4.28
CA ASP A 170 -15.04 13.81 -5.23
C ASP A 170 -13.53 14.11 -5.06
N TRP A 171 -12.73 13.08 -4.79
CA TRP A 171 -11.28 13.18 -4.52
C TRP A 171 -10.51 14.04 -5.56
N GLN A 172 -11.02 14.14 -6.80
CA GLN A 172 -10.40 14.91 -7.87
C GLN A 172 -10.30 16.41 -7.55
N VAL A 173 -11.21 16.96 -6.75
CA VAL A 173 -11.16 18.38 -6.35
C VAL A 173 -9.94 18.70 -5.49
N LEU A 174 -9.34 17.70 -4.87
CA LEU A 174 -8.13 17.85 -4.07
C LEU A 174 -6.88 18.17 -4.88
N ARG A 175 -6.93 18.02 -6.21
CA ARG A 175 -5.84 18.46 -7.11
C ARG A 175 -5.65 19.98 -7.09
N GLN A 176 -6.64 20.72 -6.61
CA GLN A 176 -6.50 22.17 -6.43
C GLN A 176 -5.55 22.44 -5.25
N PRO A 177 -4.53 23.29 -5.45
CA PRO A 177 -3.64 23.69 -4.38
C PRO A 177 -4.39 24.36 -3.22
N TYR A 178 -3.97 24.05 -1.99
CA TYR A 178 -4.47 24.71 -0.79
C TYR A 178 -3.33 24.92 0.21
N ARG A 179 -2.95 26.16 0.45
CA ARG A 179 -1.79 26.53 1.28
C ARG A 179 -0.47 25.91 0.81
N ALA A 180 -0.35 25.66 -0.49
CA ALA A 180 0.85 25.18 -1.16
C ALA A 180 0.80 25.60 -2.64
N ASP A 181 1.94 25.57 -3.35
CA ASP A 181 2.03 25.95 -4.76
C ASP A 181 1.61 24.83 -5.72
N GLY A 182 1.19 23.70 -5.22
CA GLY A 182 0.75 22.55 -5.99
C GLY A 182 0.13 21.47 -5.13
N ALA A 183 -0.18 20.33 -5.74
CA ALA A 183 -0.72 19.17 -5.02
C ALA A 183 -0.26 17.87 -5.67
N THR A 184 0.15 16.92 -4.82
CA THR A 184 0.31 15.52 -5.15
C THR A 184 -0.76 14.73 -4.42
N LEU A 185 -1.59 13.97 -5.15
CA LEU A 185 -2.53 13.05 -4.53
C LEU A 185 -1.86 11.69 -4.36
N TYR A 186 -2.05 11.05 -3.21
CA TYR A 186 -1.52 9.71 -2.98
C TYR A 186 -2.57 8.73 -2.47
N PHE A 187 -2.48 7.47 -2.90
CA PHE A 187 -3.49 6.44 -2.63
C PHE A 187 -2.85 5.06 -2.49
N TYR A 188 -3.63 4.11 -1.98
CA TYR A 188 -3.21 2.74 -1.69
C TYR A 188 -4.14 1.74 -2.38
N PRO A 189 -3.82 1.28 -3.61
CA PRO A 189 -4.67 0.35 -4.36
C PRO A 189 -4.81 -1.03 -3.71
N HIS A 190 -3.90 -1.40 -2.83
CA HIS A 190 -3.95 -2.61 -2.01
C HIS A 190 -4.26 -2.34 -0.53
N GLY A 191 -4.70 -1.12 -0.19
CA GLY A 191 -4.88 -0.72 1.20
C GLY A 191 -3.57 -0.36 1.90
N ASN A 192 -3.67 -0.09 3.20
CA ASN A 192 -2.53 0.35 4.02
C ASN A 192 -2.79 0.04 5.50
N LEU A 193 -1.75 -0.07 6.30
CA LEU A 193 -1.88 -0.29 7.75
C LEU A 193 -2.74 0.78 8.44
N CYS A 194 -2.71 2.05 7.98
CA CYS A 194 -3.54 3.10 8.54
C CYS A 194 -5.00 3.08 8.08
N LEU A 195 -5.39 2.15 7.22
CA LEU A 195 -6.78 2.02 6.76
C LEU A 195 -7.48 0.88 7.48
N GLY A 196 -8.76 1.05 7.75
CA GLY A 196 -9.54 0.02 8.40
C GLY A 196 -11.03 0.17 8.20
N THR A 197 -11.75 -0.88 8.58
CA THR A 197 -13.21 -0.95 8.53
C THR A 197 -13.74 -1.08 9.94
N GLU A 198 -14.64 -0.18 10.33
CA GLU A 198 -15.38 -0.24 11.61
C GLU A 198 -16.47 -1.31 11.56
N ALA A 199 -17.03 -1.65 12.72
CA ALA A 199 -18.04 -2.72 12.86
C ALA A 199 -19.29 -2.49 12.00
N GLU A 200 -19.71 -1.23 11.82
CA GLU A 200 -20.83 -0.85 10.95
C GLU A 200 -20.51 -0.84 9.46
N GLY A 201 -19.26 -1.14 9.08
CA GLY A 201 -18.81 -1.21 7.69
C GLY A 201 -18.23 0.09 7.13
N SER A 202 -18.11 1.15 7.92
CA SER A 202 -17.49 2.40 7.53
C SER A 202 -15.98 2.22 7.34
N GLU A 203 -15.46 2.65 6.20
CA GLU A 203 -14.02 2.62 5.92
C GLU A 203 -13.39 3.93 6.35
N ILE A 204 -12.40 3.85 7.22
CA ILE A 204 -11.74 5.00 7.84
C ILE A 204 -10.23 4.95 7.68
N LYS A 205 -9.61 6.12 7.84
CA LYS A 205 -8.17 6.25 8.04
C LYS A 205 -7.88 6.55 9.51
N ILE A 206 -7.03 5.73 10.11
CA ILE A 206 -6.48 5.96 11.44
C ILE A 206 -5.41 7.05 11.31
N ALA A 207 -5.54 8.13 12.08
CA ALA A 207 -4.62 9.26 12.08
C ALA A 207 -4.05 9.49 13.48
N ALA A 208 -2.72 9.68 13.55
CA ALA A 208 -2.00 10.05 14.75
C ALA A 208 -0.71 10.78 14.36
N GLY A 209 -0.03 11.40 15.31
CA GLY A 209 1.33 11.92 15.07
C GLY A 209 2.28 10.81 14.61
N GLY A 210 3.26 11.13 13.76
CA GLY A 210 4.10 10.15 13.06
C GLY A 210 4.70 9.08 13.96
N GLU A 211 5.26 9.46 15.11
CA GLU A 211 5.89 8.55 16.09
C GLU A 211 4.88 7.58 16.73
N ASN A 212 3.65 8.03 16.93
CA ASN A 212 2.61 7.26 17.63
C ASN A 212 1.70 6.49 16.68
N LEU A 213 1.79 6.71 15.37
CA LEU A 213 0.82 6.17 14.41
C LEU A 213 0.78 4.65 14.42
N LEU A 214 1.93 3.97 14.35
CA LEU A 214 1.99 2.50 14.34
C LEU A 214 1.37 1.91 15.62
N GLN A 215 1.68 2.48 16.78
CA GLN A 215 1.11 2.06 18.05
C GLN A 215 -0.41 2.31 18.08
N THR A 216 -0.86 3.50 17.66
CA THR A 216 -2.30 3.81 17.60
C THR A 216 -3.05 2.83 16.71
N ILE A 217 -2.49 2.44 15.56
CA ILE A 217 -3.07 1.44 14.66
C ILE A 217 -3.23 0.10 15.37
N THR A 218 -2.16 -0.39 15.98
CA THR A 218 -2.16 -1.70 16.63
C THR A 218 -3.06 -1.73 17.88
N ASP A 219 -3.12 -0.64 18.64
CA ASP A 219 -4.04 -0.50 19.77
C ASP A 219 -5.52 -0.55 19.32
N GLN A 220 -5.88 0.12 18.22
CA GLN A 220 -7.25 0.04 17.68
C GLN A 220 -7.58 -1.35 17.17
N TRP A 221 -6.62 -2.04 16.57
CA TRP A 221 -6.81 -3.44 16.19
C TRP A 221 -6.97 -4.33 17.42
N GLU A 222 -6.15 -4.16 18.45
CA GLU A 222 -6.21 -4.95 19.68
C GLU A 222 -7.55 -4.77 20.42
N GLN A 223 -8.07 -3.56 20.46
CA GLN A 223 -9.38 -3.24 21.03
C GLN A 223 -10.56 -3.77 20.19
N GLY A 224 -10.31 -4.20 18.95
CA GLY A 224 -11.34 -4.63 18.01
C GLY A 224 -12.21 -3.50 17.49
N ALA A 225 -11.78 -2.26 17.65
CA ALA A 225 -12.49 -1.07 17.16
C ALA A 225 -12.49 -1.01 15.62
N VAL A 226 -11.41 -1.48 14.99
CA VAL A 226 -11.20 -1.45 13.54
C VAL A 226 -10.61 -2.77 13.07
N THR A 227 -11.12 -3.29 11.96
CA THR A 227 -10.50 -4.39 11.20
C THR A 227 -9.59 -3.80 10.13
N PRO A 228 -8.34 -4.27 9.97
CA PRO A 228 -7.43 -3.79 8.93
C PRO A 228 -8.05 -3.83 7.53
N LEU A 229 -7.76 -2.82 6.71
CA LEU A 229 -8.18 -2.76 5.31
C LEU A 229 -6.95 -2.76 4.40
N PHE A 230 -6.48 -3.95 4.04
CA PHE A 230 -5.45 -4.13 3.01
C PHE A 230 -5.55 -5.52 2.37
N VAL A 231 -5.09 -5.63 1.13
CA VAL A 231 -5.06 -6.87 0.34
C VAL A 231 -3.62 -7.27 0.16
N SER A 232 -3.10 -8.06 1.09
CA SER A 232 -1.68 -8.41 1.11
C SER A 232 -1.34 -9.59 0.19
N GLU A 233 -2.25 -10.57 0.06
CA GLU A 233 -1.89 -11.86 -0.49
C GLU A 233 -2.99 -12.48 -1.38
N GLY A 234 -2.59 -13.53 -2.12
CA GLY A 234 -3.48 -14.30 -2.96
C GLY A 234 -3.27 -14.08 -4.46
N THR A 235 -3.99 -14.87 -5.26
CA THR A 235 -4.00 -14.73 -6.72
C THR A 235 -4.67 -13.42 -7.15
N THR A 236 -4.37 -12.96 -8.37
CA THR A 236 -5.02 -11.80 -8.99
C THR A 236 -6.54 -11.81 -8.83
N GLY A 237 -7.19 -12.95 -9.01
CA GLY A 237 -8.66 -13.07 -8.86
C GLY A 237 -9.14 -12.90 -7.42
N LYS A 238 -8.41 -13.45 -6.43
CA LYS A 238 -8.72 -13.26 -4.99
C LYS A 238 -8.53 -11.78 -4.59
N LYS A 239 -7.45 -11.13 -5.04
CA LYS A 239 -7.19 -9.69 -4.82
C LYS A 239 -8.29 -8.82 -5.41
N LEU A 240 -8.66 -9.02 -6.66
CA LEU A 240 -9.75 -8.25 -7.31
C LEU A 240 -11.10 -8.44 -6.61
N THR A 241 -11.37 -9.62 -6.06
CA THR A 241 -12.59 -9.86 -5.29
C THR A 241 -12.59 -9.07 -3.97
N ALA A 242 -11.45 -8.99 -3.27
CA ALA A 242 -11.32 -8.19 -2.07
C ALA A 242 -11.46 -6.68 -2.40
N ILE A 243 -10.76 -6.20 -3.43
CA ILE A 243 -10.84 -4.81 -3.90
C ILE A 243 -12.30 -4.40 -4.18
N ARG A 244 -13.07 -5.21 -4.90
CA ARG A 244 -14.47 -4.90 -5.25
C ARG A 244 -15.42 -4.82 -4.05
N ARG A 245 -15.04 -5.36 -2.90
CA ARG A 245 -15.86 -5.33 -1.67
C ARG A 245 -15.62 -4.08 -0.81
N SER A 246 -14.52 -3.38 -1.04
CA SER A 246 -14.17 -2.12 -0.38
C SER A 246 -14.53 -0.95 -1.29
N ASN A 247 -15.19 0.07 -0.74
CA ASN A 247 -15.49 1.29 -1.49
C ASN A 247 -14.19 2.03 -1.84
N TYR A 248 -13.31 2.23 -0.86
CA TYR A 248 -12.02 2.89 -1.07
C TYR A 248 -11.15 2.16 -2.10
N LEU A 249 -10.90 0.86 -1.90
CA LEU A 249 -10.05 0.08 -2.79
C LEU A 249 -10.62 0.01 -4.21
N SER A 250 -11.94 -0.12 -4.34
CA SER A 250 -12.64 -0.12 -5.63
C SER A 250 -12.46 1.21 -6.36
N ARG A 251 -12.66 2.34 -5.67
CA ARG A 251 -12.43 3.67 -6.24
C ARG A 251 -10.98 3.88 -6.66
N VAL A 252 -10.04 3.54 -5.78
CA VAL A 252 -8.61 3.67 -6.12
C VAL A 252 -8.25 2.78 -7.32
N HIS A 253 -8.70 1.53 -7.34
CA HIS A 253 -8.37 0.61 -8.41
C HIS A 253 -9.03 0.99 -9.74
N PHE A 254 -10.31 1.37 -9.76
CA PHE A 254 -11.06 1.57 -11.00
C PHE A 254 -11.09 3.03 -11.49
N GLU A 255 -10.84 4.01 -10.63
CA GLU A 255 -10.86 5.42 -11.00
C GLU A 255 -9.47 6.05 -10.94
N VAL A 256 -8.76 5.92 -9.79
CA VAL A 256 -7.45 6.57 -9.61
C VAL A 256 -6.41 5.97 -10.55
N LEU A 257 -6.27 4.63 -10.60
CA LEU A 257 -5.31 3.99 -11.50
C LEU A 257 -5.61 4.30 -12.98
N ASP A 258 -6.88 4.40 -13.38
CA ASP A 258 -7.25 4.83 -14.73
C ASP A 258 -6.89 6.29 -15.04
N SER A 259 -6.63 7.11 -14.02
CA SER A 259 -6.34 8.54 -14.14
C SER A 259 -4.86 8.90 -14.00
N LEU A 260 -3.95 7.92 -13.99
CA LEU A 260 -2.50 8.16 -13.82
C LEU A 260 -1.85 8.87 -15.00
N GLY A 261 -2.53 9.02 -16.13
CA GLY A 261 -2.06 9.75 -17.30
C GLY A 261 -1.45 8.85 -18.36
N ASP A 262 -0.75 9.49 -19.33
CA ASP A 262 -0.13 8.81 -20.48
C ASP A 262 1.37 8.53 -20.30
N ALA A 263 1.97 9.02 -19.20
CA ALA A 263 3.36 8.78 -18.80
C ALA A 263 3.41 8.34 -17.32
N VAL A 264 3.62 7.04 -17.08
CA VAL A 264 3.56 6.43 -15.75
C VAL A 264 4.93 5.88 -15.36
N ALA A 265 5.36 6.16 -14.13
CA ALA A 265 6.57 5.59 -13.55
C ALA A 265 6.23 4.47 -12.55
N PHE A 266 7.03 3.40 -12.56
CA PHE A 266 7.03 2.33 -11.58
C PHE A 266 8.35 2.35 -10.81
N TYR A 267 8.28 2.42 -9.49
CA TYR A 267 9.45 2.41 -8.63
C TYR A 267 9.38 1.27 -7.61
N GLY A 268 10.37 0.38 -7.64
CA GLY A 268 10.47 -0.73 -6.69
C GLY A 268 9.39 -1.83 -6.86
N LEU A 269 8.70 -1.89 -8.00
CA LEU A 269 7.73 -2.95 -8.29
C LEU A 269 8.44 -4.15 -8.95
N GLY A 270 8.15 -5.38 -8.47
CA GLY A 270 8.82 -6.60 -8.95
C GLY A 270 8.24 -7.19 -10.25
N PHE A 271 7.11 -6.69 -10.73
CA PHE A 271 6.40 -7.21 -11.91
C PHE A 271 6.09 -8.71 -11.84
N TRP A 272 5.59 -9.14 -10.68
CA TRP A 272 5.16 -10.52 -10.49
C TRP A 272 3.74 -10.74 -11.00
N ALA A 273 3.40 -11.98 -11.35
CA ALA A 273 2.09 -12.32 -11.90
C ALA A 273 0.89 -11.91 -11.01
N HIS A 274 1.09 -11.86 -9.68
CA HIS A 274 0.05 -11.44 -8.76
C HIS A 274 -0.22 -9.92 -8.77
N ASP A 275 0.63 -9.10 -9.43
CA ASP A 275 0.45 -7.66 -9.60
C ASP A 275 -0.11 -7.29 -11.00
N GLU A 276 -0.38 -8.27 -11.86
CA GLU A 276 -0.84 -8.05 -13.23
C GLU A 276 -2.07 -7.14 -13.28
N HIS A 277 -3.05 -7.33 -12.38
CA HIS A 277 -4.26 -6.49 -12.31
C HIS A 277 -3.95 -5.01 -12.06
N LEU A 278 -2.95 -4.73 -11.21
CA LEU A 278 -2.50 -3.37 -10.92
C LEU A 278 -1.81 -2.75 -12.15
N ILE A 279 -0.91 -3.51 -12.76
CA ILE A 279 -0.12 -3.05 -13.91
C ILE A 279 -1.02 -2.78 -15.12
N GLN A 280 -1.90 -3.72 -15.48
CA GLN A 280 -2.85 -3.55 -16.56
C GLN A 280 -3.74 -2.32 -16.38
N ARG A 281 -4.20 -2.08 -15.14
CA ARG A 281 -5.05 -0.93 -14.85
C ARG A 281 -4.29 0.38 -14.95
N ALA A 282 -3.12 0.44 -14.33
CA ALA A 282 -2.27 1.63 -14.31
C ALA A 282 -1.75 2.03 -15.69
N THR A 283 -1.54 1.06 -16.56
CA THR A 283 -1.02 1.30 -17.92
C THR A 283 -2.11 1.43 -18.98
N LYS A 284 -3.38 1.32 -18.63
CA LYS A 284 -4.50 1.34 -19.57
C LYS A 284 -4.52 2.54 -20.52
N ARG A 285 -4.03 3.70 -20.07
CA ARG A 285 -3.92 4.93 -20.87
C ARG A 285 -2.47 5.34 -21.14
N ALA A 286 -1.50 4.60 -20.60
CA ALA A 286 -0.10 4.95 -20.69
C ALA A 286 0.43 4.68 -22.10
N LYS A 287 1.00 5.71 -22.72
CA LYS A 287 1.77 5.61 -23.96
C LYS A 287 3.24 5.33 -23.68
N SER A 288 3.72 5.79 -22.53
CA SER A 288 5.10 5.60 -22.10
C SER A 288 5.15 5.19 -20.64
N VAL A 289 6.07 4.28 -20.32
CA VAL A 289 6.28 3.78 -18.97
C VAL A 289 7.77 3.86 -18.61
N ALA A 290 8.08 4.36 -17.42
CA ALA A 290 9.40 4.27 -16.82
C ALA A 290 9.41 3.20 -15.72
N VAL A 291 10.46 2.38 -15.66
CA VAL A 291 10.60 1.31 -14.68
C VAL A 291 11.94 1.40 -13.99
N SER A 292 11.95 1.50 -12.66
CA SER A 292 13.19 1.49 -11.88
C SER A 292 13.80 0.09 -11.88
N VAL A 293 15.12 0.02 -12.02
CA VAL A 293 15.89 -1.23 -11.99
C VAL A 293 16.98 -1.11 -10.94
N TYR A 294 16.98 -2.02 -9.97
CA TYR A 294 18.00 -2.08 -8.95
C TYR A 294 19.22 -2.85 -9.48
N ARG A 295 20.39 -2.21 -9.44
CA ARG A 295 21.68 -2.80 -9.85
C ARG A 295 21.67 -3.54 -11.19
N GLY A 296 20.86 -3.11 -12.13
CA GLY A 296 20.80 -3.70 -13.48
C GLY A 296 20.24 -5.13 -13.54
N GLU A 297 19.35 -5.52 -12.62
CA GLU A 297 18.78 -6.87 -12.54
C GLU A 297 18.06 -7.28 -13.83
N GLN A 298 18.71 -8.05 -14.71
CA GLN A 298 18.20 -8.44 -16.02
C GLN A 298 16.87 -9.23 -15.92
N LYS A 299 16.73 -10.14 -14.94
CA LYS A 299 15.50 -10.91 -14.76
C LYS A 299 14.28 -10.04 -14.48
N MET A 300 14.47 -8.93 -13.75
CA MET A 300 13.41 -7.96 -13.49
C MET A 300 13.06 -7.19 -14.77
N ILE A 301 14.07 -6.78 -15.55
CA ILE A 301 13.87 -6.13 -16.86
C ILE A 301 13.05 -7.03 -17.78
N ASP A 302 13.39 -8.31 -17.87
CA ASP A 302 12.70 -9.27 -18.73
C ASP A 302 11.23 -9.46 -18.31
N ARG A 303 10.98 -9.59 -17.00
CA ARG A 303 9.60 -9.68 -16.47
C ARG A 303 8.79 -8.42 -16.78
N ALA A 304 9.36 -7.25 -16.51
CA ALA A 304 8.69 -5.97 -16.75
C ALA A 304 8.40 -5.77 -18.23
N SER A 305 9.37 -6.06 -19.10
CA SER A 305 9.19 -5.96 -20.56
C SER A 305 8.05 -6.85 -21.05
N SER A 306 8.05 -8.13 -20.66
CA SER A 306 7.01 -9.07 -21.06
C SER A 306 5.61 -8.65 -20.58
N MET A 307 5.50 -8.16 -19.34
CA MET A 307 4.20 -7.77 -18.77
C MET A 307 3.68 -6.46 -19.38
N LEU A 308 4.55 -5.49 -19.63
CA LEU A 308 4.17 -4.21 -20.25
C LEU A 308 3.85 -4.38 -21.74
N GLU A 309 4.53 -5.28 -22.46
CA GLU A 309 4.19 -5.65 -23.83
C GLU A 309 2.79 -6.26 -23.90
N LYS A 310 2.47 -7.21 -23.01
CA LYS A 310 1.11 -7.77 -22.89
C LYS A 310 0.05 -6.74 -22.55
N ALA A 311 0.41 -5.70 -21.79
CA ALA A 311 -0.47 -4.58 -21.47
C ALA A 311 -0.60 -3.55 -22.60
N GLY A 312 0.11 -3.73 -23.72
CA GLY A 312 0.04 -2.85 -24.90
C GLY A 312 0.80 -1.54 -24.75
N VAL A 313 1.79 -1.47 -23.87
CA VAL A 313 2.62 -0.27 -23.69
C VAL A 313 3.62 -0.13 -24.84
N GLU A 314 3.55 1.00 -25.55
CA GLU A 314 4.39 1.23 -26.74
C GLU A 314 5.85 1.54 -26.41
N LYS A 315 6.08 2.30 -25.34
CA LYS A 315 7.41 2.78 -24.97
C LYS A 315 7.75 2.49 -23.51
N VAL A 316 8.77 1.67 -23.30
CA VAL A 316 9.31 1.37 -21.97
C VAL A 316 10.73 1.94 -21.84
N THR A 317 10.96 2.66 -20.74
CA THR A 317 12.28 3.21 -20.39
C THR A 317 12.69 2.66 -19.04
N PHE A 318 13.84 2.02 -18.96
CA PHE A 318 14.41 1.55 -17.70
C PHE A 318 15.34 2.60 -17.12
N PHE A 319 15.24 2.84 -15.80
CA PHE A 319 16.13 3.77 -15.11
C PHE A 319 16.73 3.15 -13.85
N ASP A 320 17.91 3.63 -13.49
CA ASP A 320 18.62 3.18 -12.30
C ASP A 320 17.88 3.64 -11.03
N ALA A 321 17.47 2.66 -10.21
CA ALA A 321 16.74 2.91 -8.97
C ALA A 321 17.55 3.71 -7.94
N GLU A 322 18.90 3.60 -7.99
CA GLU A 322 19.82 4.30 -7.09
C GLU A 322 20.31 5.64 -7.66
N SER A 323 19.74 6.09 -8.79
CA SER A 323 20.18 7.36 -9.40
C SER A 323 19.78 8.59 -8.55
N PRO A 324 20.66 9.63 -8.51
CA PRO A 324 20.38 10.84 -7.76
C PRO A 324 19.02 11.47 -8.10
N GLY A 325 18.30 11.88 -7.07
CA GLY A 325 16.95 12.44 -7.18
C GLY A 325 15.83 11.41 -7.25
N ALA A 326 16.13 10.10 -7.21
CA ALA A 326 15.13 9.04 -7.12
C ALA A 326 14.96 8.58 -5.68
N TRP A 327 13.74 8.53 -5.19
CA TRP A 327 13.30 8.00 -3.89
C TRP A 327 14.10 8.53 -2.70
N ILE A 328 15.04 7.74 -2.15
CA ILE A 328 15.89 8.11 -1.01
C ILE A 328 17.30 8.57 -1.44
N TYR A 329 17.58 8.58 -2.73
CA TYR A 329 18.87 8.95 -3.29
C TYR A 329 18.88 10.43 -3.71
N ALA A 330 19.12 11.31 -2.75
CA ALA A 330 19.16 12.78 -2.95
C ALA A 330 20.39 13.24 -3.74
#